data_f788d8fd0fb00bc2ad16c708aebed0f2
#
_entry.id   f788d8fd0fb00bc2ad16c708aebed0f2
#
_cell.length_a   1.000
_cell.length_b   1.000
_cell.length_c   1.000
_cell.angle_alpha   90.00
_cell.angle_beta   90.00
_cell.angle_gamma   90.00
#
_symmetry.space_group_name_H-M   'P 1'
#
loop_
_entity.id
_entity.type
_entity.pdbx_description
1 polymer ?
#
loop_
_entity_poly.entity_id
_entity_poly.type
_entity_poly.pdbx_seq_one_letter_code
_entity_poly.pdbx_strand_id
1 'polypeptide(L)'
;FYLNHAGLWLLLFAAGLGAADMERFLMRVPEGEVEWRGTDSHGRVMQLPIAIELYDFSMEEYPPSLTIIDRKTGASQPVEKPEFFPIDPKIPRGKLAGWDIQLLEYIHDAVRNSDSTYREIHMPGASPAARIKARNPVTGVERTGWVCAGNISQLYMVLNLDTNLCVAATMPEPRRFVSDIE
;
A
#
# COMPACT_ATOMS: atom_id res chain seq x y z
N PHE A 1 2.18 26.20 46.89
CA PHE A 1 0.88 25.57 46.54
C PHE A 1 0.10 26.48 45.58
N TYR A 2 -0.24 27.71 45.96
CA TYR A 2 -1.07 28.63 45.15
C TYR A 2 -0.44 28.97 43.79
N LEU A 3 0.86 29.15 43.73
CA LEU A 3 1.58 29.53 42.51
C LEU A 3 1.48 28.42 41.44
N ASN A 4 1.56 27.13 41.85
CA ASN A 4 1.43 25.98 40.94
C ASN A 4 0.01 25.88 40.37
N HIS A 5 -1.00 26.12 41.17
CA HIS A 5 -2.38 26.11 40.72
C HIS A 5 -2.69 27.29 39.80
N ALA A 6 -2.19 28.47 40.11
CA ALA A 6 -2.32 29.63 39.24
C ALA A 6 -1.65 29.39 37.86
N GLY A 7 -0.44 28.79 37.87
CA GLY A 7 0.27 28.44 36.65
C GLY A 7 -0.49 27.42 35.81
N LEU A 8 -1.06 26.36 36.43
CA LEU A 8 -1.87 25.39 35.75
C LEU A 8 -3.13 26.00 35.15
N TRP A 9 -3.84 26.83 35.88
CA TRP A 9 -5.02 27.54 35.38
C TRP A 9 -4.70 28.43 34.18
N LEU A 10 -3.58 29.16 34.24
CA LEU A 10 -3.13 30.03 33.15
C LEU A 10 -2.78 29.25 31.90
N LEU A 11 -2.17 28.06 32.05
CA LEU A 11 -1.83 27.15 30.96
C LEU A 11 -3.09 26.56 30.29
N LEU A 12 -4.04 26.10 31.09
CA LEU A 12 -5.30 25.55 30.57
C LEU A 12 -6.13 26.61 29.85
N PHE A 13 -6.17 27.84 30.42
CA PHE A 13 -6.87 28.97 29.83
C PHE A 13 -6.24 29.38 28.48
N ALA A 14 -4.91 29.50 28.44
CA ALA A 14 -4.18 29.81 27.21
C ALA A 14 -4.34 28.75 26.14
N ALA A 15 -4.33 27.45 26.52
CA ALA A 15 -4.58 26.33 25.60
C ALA A 15 -6.01 26.38 25.05
N GLY A 16 -7.00 26.68 25.88
CA GLY A 16 -8.40 26.83 25.45
C GLY A 16 -8.61 28.00 24.48
N LEU A 17 -7.98 29.13 24.72
CA LEU A 17 -8.02 30.27 23.81
C LEU A 17 -7.33 29.96 22.48
N GLY A 18 -6.17 29.31 22.50
CA GLY A 18 -5.44 28.94 21.31
C GLY A 18 -6.22 27.92 20.44
N ALA A 19 -6.94 27.00 21.08
CA ALA A 19 -7.80 26.05 20.35
C ALA A 19 -9.02 26.73 19.70
N ALA A 20 -9.58 27.76 20.36
CA ALA A 20 -10.72 28.51 19.83
C ALA A 20 -10.36 29.40 18.63
N ASP A 21 -9.09 29.79 18.52
CA ASP A 21 -8.58 30.64 17.43
C ASP A 21 -7.99 29.84 16.26
N MET A 22 -8.07 28.50 16.34
CA MET A 22 -7.56 27.62 15.27
C MET A 22 -8.60 27.46 14.17
N GLU A 23 -8.28 27.95 12.98
CA GLU A 23 -9.05 27.68 11.78
C GLU A 23 -8.38 26.62 10.91
N ARG A 24 -9.17 25.69 10.37
CA ARG A 24 -8.68 24.61 9.49
C ARG A 24 -9.25 24.81 8.09
N PHE A 25 -8.35 24.77 7.11
CA PHE A 25 -8.70 24.86 5.69
C PHE A 25 -8.18 23.65 4.94
N LEU A 26 -8.97 23.18 4.00
CA LEU A 26 -8.54 22.21 3.00
C LEU A 26 -8.15 22.97 1.72
N MET A 27 -6.92 22.80 1.30
CA MET A 27 -6.40 23.34 0.04
C MET A 27 -6.12 22.18 -0.91
N ARG A 28 -6.55 22.29 -2.16
CA ARG A 28 -6.20 21.34 -3.23
C ARG A 28 -5.25 22.05 -4.17
N VAL A 29 -4.01 21.56 -4.19
CA VAL A 29 -2.94 22.14 -5.02
C VAL A 29 -2.57 21.12 -6.10
N PRO A 30 -2.99 21.32 -7.37
CA PRO A 30 -2.53 20.50 -8.47
C PRO A 30 -1.04 20.72 -8.71
N GLU A 31 -0.37 19.70 -9.24
CA GLU A 31 1.04 19.79 -9.62
C GLU A 31 1.25 20.83 -10.73
N GLY A 32 2.26 21.68 -10.58
CA GLY A 32 2.57 22.78 -11.50
C GLY A 32 1.67 24.02 -11.35
N GLU A 33 0.78 24.04 -10.37
CA GLU A 33 -0.12 25.18 -10.14
C GLU A 33 0.16 25.88 -8.79
N VAL A 34 -0.22 27.14 -8.73
CA VAL A 34 -0.17 27.95 -7.51
C VAL A 34 -1.57 28.09 -6.96
N GLU A 35 -1.80 27.73 -5.71
CA GLU A 35 -3.09 27.88 -5.06
C GLU A 35 -2.96 28.70 -3.76
N TRP A 36 -3.93 29.59 -3.54
CA TRP A 36 -4.02 30.46 -2.35
C TRP A 36 -5.41 30.43 -1.71
N ARG A 37 -6.32 29.60 -2.22
CA ARG A 37 -7.68 29.46 -1.72
C ARG A 37 -7.80 28.18 -0.90
N GLY A 38 -8.40 28.29 0.26
CA GLY A 38 -8.75 27.16 1.11
C GLY A 38 -10.26 27.07 1.30
N THR A 39 -10.74 25.86 1.55
CA THR A 39 -12.14 25.61 1.89
C THR A 39 -12.23 25.32 3.38
N ASP A 40 -13.06 26.03 4.11
CA ASP A 40 -13.28 25.82 5.54
C ASP A 40 -14.14 24.56 5.80
N SER A 41 -14.34 24.23 7.07
CA SER A 41 -15.17 23.10 7.50
C SER A 41 -16.66 23.22 7.11
N HIS A 42 -17.12 24.42 6.69
CA HIS A 42 -18.49 24.71 6.25
C HIS A 42 -18.61 24.75 4.72
N GLY A 43 -17.54 24.46 3.99
CA GLY A 43 -17.53 24.48 2.53
C GLY A 43 -17.35 25.88 1.91
N ARG A 44 -17.03 26.92 2.70
CA ARG A 44 -16.79 28.26 2.19
C ARG A 44 -15.37 28.39 1.69
N VAL A 45 -15.20 28.95 0.50
CA VAL A 45 -13.89 29.22 -0.07
C VAL A 45 -13.38 30.56 0.45
N MET A 46 -12.18 30.56 0.99
CA MET A 46 -11.52 31.75 1.52
C MET A 46 -10.13 31.92 0.89
N GLN A 47 -9.72 33.18 0.73
CA GLN A 47 -8.36 33.50 0.33
C GLN A 47 -7.45 33.49 1.55
N LEU A 48 -6.37 32.77 1.47
CA LEU A 48 -5.35 32.68 2.53
C LEU A 48 -4.24 33.71 2.27
N PRO A 49 -3.56 34.20 3.31
CA PRO A 49 -2.43 35.12 3.16
C PRO A 49 -1.15 34.44 2.64
N ILE A 50 -1.24 33.17 2.30
CA ILE A 50 -0.15 32.35 1.76
C ILE A 50 -0.59 31.75 0.43
N ALA A 51 0.36 31.54 -0.49
CA ALA A 51 0.19 30.78 -1.71
C ALA A 51 1.14 29.59 -1.68
N ILE A 52 0.67 28.42 -2.12
CA ILE A 52 1.45 27.20 -2.21
C ILE A 52 1.56 26.82 -3.68
N GLU A 53 2.78 26.61 -4.14
CA GLU A 53 3.08 26.05 -5.46
C GLU A 53 3.63 24.64 -5.27
N LEU A 54 3.00 23.67 -5.92
CA LEU A 54 3.42 22.28 -5.89
C LEU A 54 4.23 21.97 -7.15
N TYR A 55 5.54 21.84 -7.01
CA TYR A 55 6.43 21.57 -8.14
C TYR A 55 6.43 20.11 -8.57
N ASP A 56 6.37 19.20 -7.61
CA ASP A 56 6.42 17.76 -7.83
C ASP A 56 5.74 17.03 -6.67
N PHE A 57 5.02 15.99 -7.00
CA PHE A 57 4.40 15.11 -6.01
C PHE A 57 4.76 13.66 -6.36
N SER A 58 5.60 13.05 -5.55
CA SER A 58 5.93 11.63 -5.65
C SER A 58 5.44 10.87 -4.44
N MET A 59 4.83 9.72 -4.70
CA MET A 59 4.39 8.81 -3.65
C MET A 59 5.28 7.57 -3.68
N GLU A 60 5.98 7.29 -2.59
CA GLU A 60 6.69 6.02 -2.45
C GLU A 60 5.69 4.89 -2.24
N GLU A 61 5.63 3.98 -3.19
CA GLU A 61 4.85 2.77 -3.08
C GLU A 61 5.73 1.62 -2.61
N TYR A 62 5.24 0.88 -1.62
CA TYR A 62 5.91 -0.37 -1.23
C TYR A 62 5.66 -1.42 -2.30
N PRO A 63 6.69 -2.17 -2.73
CA PRO A 63 6.51 -3.22 -3.72
C PRO A 63 5.55 -4.29 -3.17
N PRO A 64 4.66 -4.82 -4.01
CA PRO A 64 3.87 -5.98 -3.65
C PRO A 64 4.79 -7.15 -3.31
N SER A 65 4.29 -8.11 -2.54
CA SER A 65 5.08 -9.25 -2.11
C SER A 65 4.40 -10.55 -2.46
N LEU A 66 5.19 -11.60 -2.62
CA LEU A 66 4.71 -12.97 -2.74
C LEU A 66 4.69 -13.63 -1.37
N THR A 67 3.69 -14.45 -1.12
CA THR A 67 3.64 -15.38 0.00
C THR A 67 3.12 -16.74 -0.47
N ILE A 68 3.49 -17.82 0.23
CA ILE A 68 2.88 -19.12 0.01
C ILE A 68 1.72 -19.27 0.98
N ILE A 69 0.56 -19.61 0.49
CA ILE A 69 -0.65 -19.82 1.29
C ILE A 69 -1.13 -21.26 1.19
N ASP A 70 -1.68 -21.78 2.28
CA ASP A 70 -2.44 -23.02 2.30
C ASP A 70 -3.82 -22.75 1.69
N ARG A 71 -4.18 -23.52 0.66
CA ARG A 71 -5.42 -23.33 -0.10
C ARG A 71 -6.70 -23.61 0.69
N LYS A 72 -6.59 -24.41 1.75
CA LYS A 72 -7.75 -24.80 2.57
C LYS A 72 -8.01 -23.76 3.66
N THR A 73 -6.95 -23.29 4.29
CA THR A 73 -7.05 -22.39 5.46
C THR A 73 -6.87 -20.92 5.08
N GLY A 74 -6.24 -20.61 3.94
CA GLY A 74 -5.84 -19.26 3.55
C GLY A 74 -4.64 -18.74 4.35
N ALA A 75 -4.04 -19.55 5.23
CA ALA A 75 -2.94 -19.14 6.08
C ALA A 75 -1.64 -19.07 5.31
N SER A 76 -0.88 -17.98 5.53
CA SER A 76 0.47 -17.81 4.99
C SER A 76 1.45 -18.79 5.65
N GLN A 77 2.43 -19.23 4.87
CA GLN A 77 3.42 -20.24 5.29
C GLN A 77 4.80 -19.60 5.49
N PRO A 78 5.60 -20.08 6.46
CA PRO A 78 5.21 -20.94 7.59
C PRO A 78 4.22 -20.23 8.53
N VAL A 79 3.27 -20.97 9.13
CA VAL A 79 2.19 -20.37 9.95
C VAL A 79 2.71 -19.55 11.12
N GLU A 80 3.79 -20.04 11.80
CA GLU A 80 4.34 -19.35 12.98
C GLU A 80 5.07 -18.05 12.62
N LYS A 81 5.69 -17.99 11.42
CA LYS A 81 6.44 -16.83 10.94
C LYS A 81 6.25 -16.73 9.43
N PRO A 82 5.18 -16.09 8.95
CA PRO A 82 4.94 -15.93 7.52
C PRO A 82 6.13 -15.30 6.80
N GLU A 83 6.51 -15.90 5.68
CA GLU A 83 7.57 -15.39 4.82
C GLU A 83 6.97 -14.63 3.64
N PHE A 84 7.65 -13.54 3.26
CA PHE A 84 7.30 -12.72 2.13
C PHE A 84 8.51 -12.48 1.24
N PHE A 85 8.30 -12.54 -0.07
CA PHE A 85 9.32 -12.25 -1.07
C PHE A 85 8.88 -11.01 -1.87
N PRO A 86 9.63 -9.90 -1.85
CA PRO A 86 9.23 -8.69 -2.57
C PRO A 86 9.23 -8.92 -4.08
N ILE A 87 8.23 -8.40 -4.76
CA ILE A 87 8.17 -8.39 -6.23
C ILE A 87 8.96 -7.17 -6.71
N ASP A 88 10.27 -7.31 -6.80
CA ASP A 88 11.17 -6.26 -7.24
C ASP A 88 12.04 -6.79 -8.41
N PRO A 89 12.00 -6.16 -9.59
CA PRO A 89 12.87 -6.53 -10.71
C PRO A 89 14.36 -6.47 -10.39
N LYS A 90 14.77 -5.69 -9.37
CA LYS A 90 16.16 -5.63 -8.91
C LYS A 90 16.57 -6.88 -8.12
N ILE A 91 15.60 -7.61 -7.57
CA ILE A 91 15.81 -8.83 -6.77
C ILE A 91 15.02 -9.98 -7.44
N PRO A 92 15.42 -10.42 -8.65
CA PRO A 92 14.60 -11.36 -9.43
C PRO A 92 14.62 -12.80 -8.91
N ARG A 93 15.40 -13.13 -7.90
CA ARG A 93 15.51 -14.50 -7.37
C ARG A 93 15.63 -14.52 -5.85
N GLY A 94 15.01 -15.52 -5.24
CA GLY A 94 15.12 -15.73 -3.80
C GLY A 94 14.44 -17.01 -3.35
N LYS A 95 14.27 -17.14 -2.04
CA LYS A 95 13.59 -18.28 -1.42
C LYS A 95 12.33 -17.83 -0.71
N LEU A 96 11.32 -18.67 -0.69
CA LEU A 96 10.04 -18.41 -0.04
C LEU A 96 9.48 -19.72 0.48
N ALA A 97 9.41 -19.88 1.79
CA ALA A 97 8.91 -21.07 2.49
C ALA A 97 9.45 -22.40 1.89
N GLY A 98 10.78 -22.44 1.67
CA GLY A 98 11.46 -23.62 1.15
C GLY A 98 11.44 -23.80 -0.37
N TRP A 99 10.77 -22.90 -1.12
CA TRP A 99 10.77 -22.89 -2.59
C TRP A 99 11.76 -21.86 -3.13
N ASP A 100 12.43 -22.19 -4.21
CA ASP A 100 13.22 -21.23 -5.00
C ASP A 100 12.26 -20.47 -5.92
N ILE A 101 12.24 -19.14 -5.80
CA ILE A 101 11.39 -18.25 -6.59
C ILE A 101 12.24 -17.46 -7.57
N GLN A 102 11.78 -17.36 -8.80
CA GLN A 102 12.34 -16.51 -9.84
C GLN A 102 11.25 -15.63 -10.44
N LEU A 103 11.43 -14.34 -10.37
CA LEU A 103 10.62 -13.35 -11.08
C LEU A 103 11.02 -13.35 -12.56
N LEU A 104 10.08 -13.59 -13.44
CA LEU A 104 10.29 -13.60 -14.89
C LEU A 104 9.85 -12.28 -15.52
N GLU A 105 8.73 -11.74 -15.04
CA GLU A 105 8.11 -10.53 -15.58
C GLU A 105 7.33 -9.83 -14.46
N TYR A 106 7.30 -8.51 -14.48
CA TYR A 106 6.53 -7.69 -13.55
C TYR A 106 5.85 -6.56 -14.32
N ILE A 107 4.56 -6.40 -14.09
CA ILE A 107 3.75 -5.31 -14.64
C ILE A 107 3.09 -4.61 -13.47
N HIS A 108 3.41 -3.33 -13.29
CA HIS A 108 2.89 -2.53 -12.17
C HIS A 108 1.39 -2.30 -12.31
N ASP A 109 0.98 -1.84 -13.47
CA ASP A 109 -0.42 -1.54 -13.80
C ASP A 109 -0.92 -2.56 -14.82
N ALA A 110 -1.37 -3.72 -14.33
CA ALA A 110 -1.75 -4.84 -15.16
C ALA A 110 -3.26 -5.03 -15.22
N VAL A 111 -3.73 -5.45 -16.38
CA VAL A 111 -5.09 -5.95 -16.59
C VAL A 111 -5.01 -7.34 -17.21
N ARG A 112 -5.87 -8.23 -16.71
CA ARG A 112 -5.94 -9.62 -17.18
C ARG A 112 -6.58 -9.71 -18.57
N ASN A 113 -5.95 -10.43 -19.46
CA ASN A 113 -6.48 -10.81 -20.77
C ASN A 113 -7.39 -12.05 -20.66
N SER A 114 -8.14 -12.33 -21.71
CA SER A 114 -9.03 -13.51 -21.78
C SER A 114 -8.28 -14.86 -21.72
N ASP A 115 -7.02 -14.90 -22.14
CA ASP A 115 -6.14 -16.05 -22.09
C ASP A 115 -5.40 -16.24 -20.75
N SER A 116 -5.78 -15.47 -19.73
CA SER A 116 -5.17 -15.47 -18.40
C SER A 116 -3.73 -14.96 -18.35
N THR A 117 -3.27 -14.27 -19.38
CA THR A 117 -2.07 -13.45 -19.35
C THR A 117 -2.39 -12.04 -18.87
N TYR A 118 -1.37 -11.21 -18.68
CA TYR A 118 -1.52 -9.82 -18.27
C TYR A 118 -0.87 -8.89 -19.27
N ARG A 119 -1.42 -7.71 -19.41
CA ARG A 119 -0.86 -6.60 -20.20
C ARG A 119 -0.87 -5.32 -19.39
N GLU A 120 0.06 -4.44 -19.67
CA GLU A 120 0.13 -3.13 -19.06
C GLU A 120 -1.01 -2.23 -19.54
N ILE A 121 -1.57 -1.47 -18.60
CA ILE A 121 -2.59 -0.46 -18.88
C ILE A 121 -2.62 0.58 -17.76
N HIS A 122 -2.42 1.85 -18.11
CA HIS A 122 -2.50 2.96 -17.17
C HIS A 122 -3.95 3.41 -17.00
N MET A 123 -4.65 2.80 -16.05
CA MET A 123 -6.04 3.18 -15.74
C MET A 123 -6.39 2.86 -14.29
N PRO A 124 -7.36 3.58 -13.70
CA PRO A 124 -7.90 3.21 -12.39
C PRO A 124 -8.42 1.76 -12.41
N GLY A 125 -8.02 0.97 -11.43
CA GLY A 125 -8.41 -0.43 -11.31
C GLY A 125 -7.39 -1.42 -11.91
N ALA A 126 -6.27 -0.97 -12.47
CA ALA A 126 -5.11 -1.82 -12.70
C ALA A 126 -4.56 -2.34 -11.36
N SER A 127 -3.89 -3.49 -11.39
CA SER A 127 -3.30 -4.12 -10.22
C SER A 127 -1.98 -4.77 -10.60
N PRO A 128 -0.97 -4.77 -9.71
CA PRO A 128 0.31 -5.36 -10.03
C PRO A 128 0.17 -6.87 -10.29
N ALA A 129 0.81 -7.32 -11.36
CA ALA A 129 0.89 -8.71 -11.72
C ALA A 129 2.34 -9.13 -11.98
N ALA A 130 2.67 -10.35 -11.59
CA ALA A 130 4.00 -10.91 -11.80
C ALA A 130 3.92 -12.31 -12.41
N ARG A 131 4.79 -12.57 -13.37
CA ARG A 131 5.03 -13.92 -13.87
C ARG A 131 6.22 -14.50 -13.13
N ILE A 132 6.00 -15.62 -12.48
CA ILE A 132 7.01 -16.26 -11.64
C ILE A 132 7.24 -17.70 -12.00
N LYS A 133 8.44 -18.18 -11.72
CA LYS A 133 8.81 -19.58 -11.69
C LYS A 133 9.12 -19.99 -10.25
N ALA A 134 8.45 -21.02 -9.76
CA ALA A 134 8.69 -21.60 -8.45
C ALA A 134 9.22 -23.03 -8.62
N ARG A 135 10.31 -23.37 -7.92
CA ARG A 135 10.92 -24.69 -7.92
C ARG A 135 11.08 -25.20 -6.50
N ASN A 136 10.64 -26.40 -6.26
CA ASN A 136 10.94 -27.09 -5.01
C ASN A 136 12.32 -27.77 -5.12
N PRO A 137 13.32 -27.37 -4.31
CA PRO A 137 14.67 -27.91 -4.42
C PRO A 137 14.77 -29.38 -3.98
N VAL A 138 13.82 -29.87 -3.18
CA VAL A 138 13.81 -31.25 -2.67
C VAL A 138 13.17 -32.21 -3.67
N THR A 139 11.98 -31.83 -4.17
CA THR A 139 11.21 -32.73 -5.09
C THR A 139 11.52 -32.48 -6.56
N GLY A 140 12.17 -31.37 -6.90
CA GLY A 140 12.44 -30.94 -8.26
C GLY A 140 11.23 -30.42 -9.03
N VAL A 141 10.06 -30.34 -8.38
CA VAL A 141 8.82 -29.83 -9.01
C VAL A 141 8.98 -28.37 -9.37
N GLU A 142 8.68 -28.05 -10.63
CA GLU A 142 8.68 -26.67 -11.12
C GLU A 142 7.27 -26.26 -11.55
N ARG A 143 6.91 -25.01 -11.28
CA ARG A 143 5.67 -24.36 -11.71
C ARG A 143 5.98 -22.96 -12.23
N THR A 144 5.33 -22.58 -13.31
CA THR A 144 5.46 -21.23 -13.88
C THR A 144 4.07 -20.69 -14.18
N GLY A 145 3.82 -19.43 -13.83
CA GLY A 145 2.54 -18.79 -14.10
C GLY A 145 2.49 -17.37 -13.57
N TRP A 146 1.34 -16.77 -13.79
CA TRP A 146 1.04 -15.42 -13.31
C TRP A 146 0.45 -15.45 -11.92
N VAL A 147 0.77 -14.43 -11.14
CA VAL A 147 0.15 -14.09 -9.86
C VAL A 147 -0.25 -12.62 -9.89
N CYS A 148 -1.38 -12.30 -9.28
CA CYS A 148 -1.90 -10.95 -9.21
C CYS A 148 -2.62 -10.79 -7.88
N ALA A 149 -2.38 -9.67 -7.18
CA ALA A 149 -3.05 -9.39 -5.91
C ALA A 149 -4.55 -9.15 -6.08
N GLY A 150 -4.97 -8.72 -7.27
CA GLY A 150 -6.33 -8.30 -7.53
C GLY A 150 -6.67 -6.98 -6.84
N ASN A 151 -7.87 -6.50 -7.10
CA ASN A 151 -8.47 -5.34 -6.46
C ASN A 151 -10.00 -5.38 -6.67
N ILE A 152 -10.69 -4.26 -6.41
CA ILE A 152 -12.16 -4.15 -6.60
C ILE A 152 -12.59 -4.44 -8.04
N SER A 153 -11.72 -4.14 -9.02
CA SER A 153 -12.04 -4.24 -10.46
C SER A 153 -11.64 -5.57 -11.09
N GLN A 154 -10.72 -6.30 -10.50
CA GLN A 154 -10.27 -7.60 -11.03
C GLN A 154 -9.94 -8.60 -9.93
N LEU A 155 -10.22 -9.87 -10.23
CA LEU A 155 -9.98 -10.97 -9.30
C LEU A 155 -8.48 -11.23 -9.15
N TYR A 156 -8.09 -11.67 -7.95
CA TYR A 156 -6.75 -12.17 -7.69
C TYR A 156 -6.43 -13.41 -8.55
N MET A 157 -5.14 -13.63 -8.80
CA MET A 157 -4.63 -14.84 -9.43
C MET A 157 -3.50 -15.43 -8.61
N VAL A 158 -3.54 -16.74 -8.40
CA VAL A 158 -2.54 -17.48 -7.65
C VAL A 158 -1.89 -18.56 -8.54
N LEU A 159 -0.64 -18.88 -8.26
CA LEU A 159 0.07 -19.99 -8.89
C LEU A 159 0.02 -21.24 -7.98
N ASN A 160 -0.70 -22.27 -8.41
CA ASN A 160 -0.75 -23.52 -7.67
C ASN A 160 0.61 -24.24 -7.72
N LEU A 161 1.17 -24.53 -6.55
CA LEU A 161 2.40 -25.30 -6.39
C LEU A 161 2.10 -26.81 -6.38
N ASP A 162 1.14 -27.17 -5.54
CA ASP A 162 0.63 -28.53 -5.41
C ASP A 162 -0.86 -28.53 -5.02
N THR A 163 -1.37 -29.64 -4.47
CA THR A 163 -2.78 -29.75 -4.06
C THR A 163 -3.16 -28.86 -2.89
N ASN A 164 -2.22 -28.50 -2.03
CA ASN A 164 -2.47 -27.77 -0.79
C ASN A 164 -1.91 -26.35 -0.79
N LEU A 165 -0.85 -26.09 -1.55
CA LEU A 165 -0.11 -24.82 -1.52
C LEU A 165 -0.23 -24.05 -2.83
N CYS A 166 -0.31 -22.74 -2.73
CA CYS A 166 -0.18 -21.84 -3.87
C CYS A 166 0.61 -20.57 -3.48
N VAL A 167 1.21 -19.94 -4.48
CA VAL A 167 1.81 -18.61 -4.35
C VAL A 167 0.75 -17.59 -4.64
N ALA A 168 0.61 -16.63 -3.75
CA ALA A 168 -0.25 -15.47 -3.90
C ALA A 168 0.59 -14.18 -3.87
N ALA A 169 0.17 -13.18 -4.64
CA ALA A 169 0.67 -11.83 -4.49
C ALA A 169 -0.17 -11.10 -3.43
N THR A 170 0.49 -10.38 -2.54
CA THR A 170 -0.15 -9.54 -1.53
C THR A 170 0.24 -8.09 -1.77
N MET A 171 -0.74 -7.21 -1.72
CA MET A 171 -0.45 -5.79 -1.58
C MET A 171 0.13 -5.55 -0.18
N PRO A 172 1.09 -4.63 -0.02
CA PRO A 172 1.48 -4.22 1.31
C PRO A 172 0.22 -3.77 2.03
N GLU A 173 -0.07 -4.37 3.19
CA GLU A 173 -1.15 -3.87 4.03
C GLU A 173 -0.88 -2.38 4.24
N PRO A 174 -1.86 -1.50 4.00
CA PRO A 174 -1.73 -0.14 4.43
C PRO A 174 -1.43 -0.27 5.92
N ARG A 175 -0.23 0.16 6.35
CA ARG A 175 0.05 0.31 7.78
C ARG A 175 -1.14 1.09 8.27
N ARG A 176 -1.97 0.48 9.11
CA ARG A 176 -2.98 1.21 9.85
C ARG A 176 -2.20 2.29 10.56
N PHE A 177 -2.24 3.49 10.01
CA PHE A 177 -2.00 4.65 10.83
C PHE A 177 -3.17 4.60 11.79
N VAL A 178 -2.96 3.97 12.93
CA VAL A 178 -3.74 4.21 14.10
C VAL A 178 -3.41 5.65 14.40
N SER A 179 -4.21 6.55 13.87
CA SER A 179 -4.25 7.89 14.40
C SER A 179 -4.85 7.74 15.78
N ASP A 180 -3.98 7.49 16.77
CA ASP A 180 -4.28 7.72 18.17
C ASP A 180 -4.44 9.23 18.38
N ILE A 181 -5.42 9.77 17.70
CA ILE A 181 -5.98 11.08 17.98
C ILE A 181 -7.43 10.81 18.29
N GLU A 182 -7.67 10.31 19.50
CA GLU A 182 -8.89 10.59 20.23
C GLU A 182 -8.86 12.02 20.78
#